data_c08090f717b4eae114e1cbe4a0f10f5d
#
_entry.id   c08090f717b4eae114e1cbe4a0f10f5d
#
_cell.length_a   1.000
_cell.length_b   1.000
_cell.length_c   1.000
_cell.angle_alpha   90.00
_cell.angle_beta   90.00
_cell.angle_gamma   90.00
#
_symmetry.space_group_name_H-M   'P 1'
#
loop_
_entity.id
_entity.type
_entity.pdbx_description
1 polymer ?
#
loop_
_entity_poly.entity_id
_entity_poly.type
_entity_poly.pdbx_seq_one_letter_code
_entity_poly.pdbx_strand_id
1 'polypeptide(L)'
;MLPLITADDVTARAQGCPEGQHAATWARQRSIRRLARLVQAGLDNPAGPLLLSLAELALLLNRSIATVGSYVQEHFERTGELLPIKGYVLDQGSRPTHKGHILRLYEQGMAPPDVARTTQHSLEAVDRYIKDYERVKVLLRKGLTTPEISHAIGRGERTVIEYRDIAADFHPDLVDTDG
;
A
#
# COMPACT_ATOMS: atom_id res chain seq x y z
N MET A 1 -20.67 10.23 -11.25
CA MET A 1 -21.10 10.49 -9.84
C MET A 1 -20.60 9.33 -8.98
N LEU A 2 -19.96 9.62 -7.84
CA LEU A 2 -19.50 8.57 -6.93
C LEU A 2 -20.66 8.01 -6.11
N PRO A 3 -20.86 6.68 -6.05
CA PRO A 3 -21.94 6.05 -5.29
C PRO A 3 -21.59 6.02 -3.78
N LEU A 4 -21.90 7.10 -3.07
CA LEU A 4 -21.58 7.22 -1.64
C LEU A 4 -22.34 6.19 -0.78
N ILE A 5 -23.57 5.87 -1.16
CA ILE A 5 -24.42 4.87 -0.50
C ILE A 5 -25.08 4.04 -1.60
N THR A 6 -25.04 2.73 -1.46
CA THR A 6 -25.71 1.80 -2.37
C THR A 6 -26.87 1.07 -1.67
N ALA A 7 -27.72 0.40 -2.44
CA ALA A 7 -28.78 -0.44 -1.89
C ALA A 7 -28.23 -1.51 -0.94
N ASP A 8 -27.05 -2.08 -1.23
CA ASP A 8 -26.39 -3.07 -0.37
C ASP A 8 -25.96 -2.48 0.98
N ASP A 9 -25.51 -1.21 1.00
CA ASP A 9 -25.18 -0.53 2.27
C ASP A 9 -26.40 -0.36 3.16
N VAL A 10 -27.56 -0.03 2.55
CA VAL A 10 -28.84 0.14 3.25
C VAL A 10 -29.33 -1.21 3.77
N THR A 11 -29.35 -2.24 2.91
CA THR A 11 -29.77 -3.59 3.25
C THR A 11 -28.90 -4.18 4.37
N ALA A 12 -27.58 -4.10 4.25
CA ALA A 12 -26.66 -4.59 5.27
C ALA A 12 -26.83 -3.84 6.60
N ARG A 13 -27.17 -2.56 6.57
CA ARG A 13 -27.45 -1.79 7.80
C ARG A 13 -28.78 -2.21 8.44
N ALA A 14 -29.80 -2.47 7.63
CA ALA A 14 -31.11 -2.92 8.11
C ALA A 14 -31.07 -4.32 8.73
N GLN A 15 -30.27 -5.23 8.16
CA GLN A 15 -30.06 -6.58 8.67
C GLN A 15 -29.25 -6.62 9.98
N GLY A 16 -28.46 -5.59 10.26
CA GLY A 16 -27.64 -5.52 11.46
C GLY A 16 -26.38 -6.40 11.39
N CYS A 17 -25.73 -6.54 12.54
CA CYS A 17 -24.55 -7.39 12.67
C CYS A 17 -24.98 -8.87 12.70
N PRO A 18 -24.38 -9.77 11.89
CA PRO A 18 -24.68 -11.19 11.91
C PRO A 18 -24.43 -11.80 13.29
N GLU A 19 -25.22 -12.82 13.63
CA GLU A 19 -25.06 -13.55 14.89
C GLU A 19 -23.66 -14.17 14.98
N GLY A 20 -23.02 -14.11 16.13
CA GLY A 20 -21.66 -14.60 16.35
C GLY A 20 -20.52 -13.66 15.85
N GLN A 21 -20.84 -12.54 15.24
CA GLN A 21 -19.82 -11.58 14.81
C GLN A 21 -19.77 -10.34 15.74
N HIS A 22 -18.56 -9.87 16.04
CA HIS A 22 -18.40 -8.67 16.87
C HIS A 22 -18.82 -7.41 16.09
N ALA A 23 -19.74 -6.60 16.64
CA ALA A 23 -20.35 -5.45 15.95
C ALA A 23 -19.32 -4.42 15.43
N ALA A 24 -18.25 -4.15 16.20
CA ALA A 24 -17.20 -3.21 15.78
C ALA A 24 -16.40 -3.75 14.58
N THR A 25 -16.07 -5.04 14.57
CA THR A 25 -15.38 -5.71 13.45
C THR A 25 -16.24 -5.69 12.20
N TRP A 26 -17.52 -6.03 12.34
CA TRP A 26 -18.48 -5.98 11.22
C TRP A 26 -18.63 -4.56 10.63
N ALA A 27 -18.80 -3.55 11.49
CA ALA A 27 -18.89 -2.16 11.04
C ALA A 27 -17.61 -1.69 10.33
N ARG A 28 -16.43 -2.11 10.85
CA ARG A 28 -15.13 -1.83 10.23
C ARG A 28 -15.02 -2.47 8.85
N GLN A 29 -15.36 -3.74 8.70
CA GLN A 29 -15.33 -4.46 7.42
C GLN A 29 -16.29 -3.84 6.38
N ARG A 30 -17.45 -3.37 6.78
CA ARG A 30 -18.35 -2.61 5.90
C ARG A 30 -17.71 -1.31 5.42
N SER A 31 -17.02 -0.58 6.31
CA SER A 31 -16.32 0.65 5.95
C SER A 31 -15.19 0.38 4.95
N ILE A 32 -14.45 -0.71 5.10
CA ILE A 32 -13.40 -1.14 4.16
C ILE A 32 -14.00 -1.51 2.80
N ARG A 33 -15.07 -2.28 2.74
CA ARG A 33 -15.76 -2.59 1.47
C ARG A 33 -16.27 -1.33 0.77
N ARG A 34 -16.82 -0.39 1.52
CA ARG A 34 -17.27 0.90 0.99
C ARG A 34 -16.09 1.73 0.45
N LEU A 35 -14.97 1.72 1.15
CA LEU A 35 -13.73 2.36 0.68
C LEU A 35 -13.30 1.81 -0.68
N ALA A 36 -13.17 0.48 -0.80
CA ALA A 36 -12.75 -0.18 -2.04
C ALA A 36 -13.69 0.15 -3.19
N ARG A 37 -15.00 0.11 -2.95
CA ARG A 37 -16.01 0.48 -3.95
C ARG A 37 -15.90 1.94 -4.39
N LEU A 38 -15.63 2.88 -3.48
CA LEU A 38 -15.47 4.31 -3.84
C LEU A 38 -14.22 4.51 -4.70
N VAL A 39 -13.12 3.84 -4.39
CA VAL A 39 -11.90 3.90 -5.21
C VAL A 39 -12.18 3.33 -6.60
N GLN A 40 -12.81 2.16 -6.69
CA GLN A 40 -13.16 1.55 -7.98
C GLN A 40 -14.11 2.43 -8.80
N ALA A 41 -15.16 2.97 -8.18
CA ALA A 41 -16.09 3.86 -8.86
C ALA A 41 -15.43 5.18 -9.33
N GLY A 42 -14.36 5.61 -8.66
CA GLY A 42 -13.53 6.72 -9.13
C GLY A 42 -12.79 6.35 -10.41
N LEU A 43 -12.20 5.16 -10.48
CA LEU A 43 -11.50 4.67 -11.69
C LEU A 43 -12.45 4.48 -12.86
N ASP A 44 -13.63 3.93 -12.61
CA ASP A 44 -14.66 3.64 -13.62
C ASP A 44 -15.50 4.88 -13.99
N ASN A 45 -15.09 6.08 -13.58
CA ASN A 45 -15.84 7.28 -13.89
C ASN A 45 -15.87 7.55 -15.41
N PRO A 46 -17.06 7.64 -16.04
CA PRO A 46 -17.18 7.81 -17.50
C PRO A 46 -16.59 9.13 -18.04
N ALA A 47 -16.39 10.13 -17.19
CA ALA A 47 -15.74 11.38 -17.57
C ALA A 47 -14.18 11.32 -17.51
N GLY A 48 -13.63 10.16 -17.19
CA GLY A 48 -12.21 9.90 -17.01
C GLY A 48 -11.88 9.43 -15.59
N PRO A 49 -10.79 8.64 -15.39
CA PRO A 49 -10.42 8.10 -14.10
C PRO A 49 -10.20 9.19 -13.06
N LEU A 50 -10.87 9.07 -11.92
CA LEU A 50 -10.72 9.94 -10.76
C LEU A 50 -9.96 9.20 -9.66
N LEU A 51 -8.71 9.57 -9.44
CA LEU A 51 -7.90 9.07 -8.34
C LEU A 51 -8.23 9.81 -7.05
N LEU A 52 -8.81 9.11 -6.07
CA LEU A 52 -9.14 9.68 -4.77
C LEU A 52 -7.92 9.66 -3.83
N SER A 53 -7.67 10.77 -3.15
CA SER A 53 -6.68 10.86 -2.08
C SER A 53 -7.22 10.30 -0.76
N LEU A 54 -6.33 10.01 0.20
CA LEU A 54 -6.74 9.63 1.57
C LEU A 54 -7.61 10.71 2.24
N ALA A 55 -7.35 11.99 1.96
CA ALA A 55 -8.12 13.09 2.53
C ALA A 55 -9.55 13.13 1.96
N GLU A 56 -9.70 12.97 0.65
CA GLU A 56 -11.02 12.89 0.00
C GLU A 56 -11.81 11.67 0.48
N LEU A 57 -11.16 10.50 0.59
CA LEU A 57 -11.79 9.30 1.13
C LEU A 57 -12.18 9.47 2.61
N ALA A 58 -11.37 10.16 3.40
CA ALA A 58 -11.67 10.47 4.80
C ALA A 58 -12.93 11.34 4.92
N LEU A 59 -13.05 12.36 4.06
CA LEU A 59 -14.25 13.21 3.97
C LEU A 59 -15.48 12.40 3.55
N LEU A 60 -15.38 11.61 2.47
CA LEU A 60 -16.49 10.81 1.93
C LEU A 60 -16.98 9.71 2.90
N LEU A 61 -16.09 9.17 3.71
CA LEU A 61 -16.40 8.12 4.70
C LEU A 61 -16.74 8.70 6.08
N ASN A 62 -16.59 9.99 6.29
CA ASN A 62 -16.68 10.66 7.58
C ASN A 62 -15.80 9.98 8.64
N ARG A 63 -14.50 9.86 8.33
CA ARG A 63 -13.48 9.22 9.19
C ARG A 63 -12.20 10.06 9.17
N SER A 64 -11.34 9.85 10.16
CA SER A 64 -10.00 10.46 10.15
C SER A 64 -9.13 9.87 9.03
N ILE A 65 -8.17 10.64 8.52
CA ILE A 65 -7.20 10.19 7.51
C ILE A 65 -6.42 8.96 8.03
N ALA A 66 -6.08 8.94 9.32
CA ALA A 66 -5.38 7.81 9.94
C ALA A 66 -6.24 6.54 9.90
N THR A 67 -7.54 6.64 10.20
CA THR A 67 -8.49 5.53 10.13
C THR A 67 -8.62 5.01 8.69
N VAL A 68 -8.77 5.91 7.71
CA VAL A 68 -8.85 5.51 6.30
C VAL A 68 -7.56 4.85 5.84
N GLY A 69 -6.41 5.37 6.27
CA GLY A 69 -5.13 4.73 6.00
C GLY A 69 -5.04 3.30 6.57
N SER A 70 -5.57 3.06 7.78
CA SER A 70 -5.62 1.69 8.33
C SER A 70 -6.62 0.79 7.59
N TYR A 71 -7.67 1.33 6.99
CA TYR A 71 -8.59 0.57 6.15
C TYR A 71 -7.96 0.14 4.83
N VAL A 72 -7.18 1.02 4.19
CA VAL A 72 -6.42 0.69 2.97
C VAL A 72 -5.42 -0.43 3.25
N GLN A 73 -4.71 -0.34 4.36
CA GLN A 73 -3.76 -1.36 4.79
C GLN A 73 -4.45 -2.72 5.04
N GLU A 74 -5.53 -2.72 5.82
CA GLU A 74 -6.28 -3.96 6.12
C GLU A 74 -6.92 -4.58 4.87
N HIS A 75 -7.36 -3.75 3.91
CA HIS A 75 -7.85 -4.25 2.62
C HIS A 75 -6.73 -5.04 1.92
N PHE A 76 -5.55 -4.46 1.80
CA PHE A 76 -4.38 -5.10 1.19
C PHE A 76 -3.99 -6.40 1.92
N GLU A 77 -3.91 -6.39 3.24
CA GLU A 77 -3.55 -7.57 4.04
C GLU A 77 -4.52 -8.74 3.85
N ARG A 78 -5.80 -8.43 3.62
CA ARG A 78 -6.86 -9.45 3.47
C ARG A 78 -7.06 -9.95 2.05
N THR A 79 -6.82 -9.12 1.06
CA THR A 79 -7.15 -9.41 -0.35
C THR A 79 -5.92 -9.55 -1.24
N GLY A 80 -4.77 -9.06 -0.80
CA GLY A 80 -3.59 -8.88 -1.65
C GLY A 80 -3.74 -7.77 -2.71
N GLU A 81 -4.90 -7.10 -2.76
CA GLU A 81 -5.21 -6.07 -3.75
C GLU A 81 -4.83 -4.68 -3.24
N LEU A 82 -3.99 -3.99 -4.02
CA LEU A 82 -3.60 -2.61 -3.73
C LEU A 82 -4.66 -1.65 -4.29
N LEU A 83 -5.31 -0.88 -3.41
CA LEU A 83 -6.25 0.15 -3.86
C LEU A 83 -5.50 1.32 -4.49
N PRO A 84 -5.77 1.68 -5.77
CA PRO A 84 -5.07 2.74 -6.50
C PRO A 84 -5.55 4.13 -6.08
N ILE A 85 -5.20 4.52 -4.87
CA ILE A 85 -5.45 5.88 -4.38
C ILE A 85 -4.39 6.86 -4.92
N LYS A 86 -4.75 8.14 -4.98
CA LYS A 86 -3.91 9.20 -5.57
C LYS A 86 -2.47 9.22 -5.04
N GLY A 87 -2.29 9.04 -3.72
CA GLY A 87 -0.96 9.02 -3.11
C GLY A 87 -0.10 7.84 -3.57
N TYR A 88 -0.69 6.71 -3.92
CA TYR A 88 0.03 5.54 -4.42
C TYR A 88 0.37 5.69 -5.91
N VAL A 89 -0.61 6.05 -6.72
CA VAL A 89 -0.44 6.16 -8.18
C VAL A 89 0.52 7.30 -8.56
N LEU A 90 0.47 8.43 -7.84
CA LEU A 90 1.32 9.59 -8.09
C LEU A 90 2.62 9.61 -7.26
N ASP A 91 2.93 8.53 -6.54
CA ASP A 91 4.11 8.43 -5.65
C ASP A 91 4.22 9.60 -4.64
N GLN A 92 3.08 10.07 -4.17
CA GLN A 92 2.98 11.17 -3.21
C GLN A 92 2.70 10.64 -1.82
N GLY A 93 3.70 10.64 -0.96
CA GLY A 93 3.54 10.28 0.45
C GLY A 93 4.62 9.34 1.00
N SER A 94 4.77 9.37 2.33
CA SER A 94 5.82 8.67 3.08
C SER A 94 5.41 7.28 3.60
N ARG A 95 4.31 6.69 3.12
CA ARG A 95 3.85 5.40 3.67
C ARG A 95 4.50 4.21 2.97
N PRO A 96 5.03 3.26 3.76
CA PRO A 96 5.91 2.17 3.32
C PRO A 96 5.26 1.13 2.39
N THR A 97 3.95 1.00 2.38
CA THR A 97 3.23 -0.21 1.95
C THR A 97 3.35 -0.55 0.47
N HIS A 98 3.34 0.43 -0.43
CA HIS A 98 3.38 0.12 -1.86
C HIS A 98 4.80 -0.19 -2.37
N LYS A 99 5.82 0.49 -1.83
CA LYS A 99 7.22 0.18 -2.15
C LYS A 99 7.55 -1.25 -1.75
N GLY A 100 7.11 -1.64 -0.55
CA GLY A 100 7.27 -2.99 -0.06
C GLY A 100 6.58 -4.03 -0.96
N HIS A 101 5.38 -3.74 -1.46
CA HIS A 101 4.68 -4.64 -2.39
C HIS A 101 5.41 -4.77 -3.72
N ILE A 102 5.85 -3.65 -4.32
CA ILE A 102 6.64 -3.64 -5.55
C ILE A 102 7.89 -4.52 -5.40
N LEU A 103 8.63 -4.33 -4.30
CA LEU A 103 9.87 -5.06 -4.07
C LEU A 103 9.64 -6.55 -3.78
N ARG A 104 8.57 -6.91 -3.07
CA ARG A 104 8.22 -8.32 -2.85
C ARG A 104 7.85 -9.03 -4.16
N LEU A 105 7.10 -8.40 -5.06
CA LEU A 105 6.82 -8.94 -6.40
C LEU A 105 8.10 -9.11 -7.22
N TYR A 106 9.01 -8.14 -7.13
CA TYR A 106 10.31 -8.21 -7.78
C TYR A 106 11.14 -9.39 -7.24
N GLU A 107 11.24 -9.56 -5.93
CA GLU A 107 11.96 -10.67 -5.30
C GLU A 107 11.32 -12.04 -5.58
N GLN A 108 10.01 -12.08 -5.84
CA GLN A 108 9.31 -13.27 -6.33
C GLN A 108 9.60 -13.60 -7.82
N GLY A 109 10.44 -12.81 -8.48
CA GLY A 109 10.88 -13.02 -9.86
C GLY A 109 10.01 -12.36 -10.91
N MET A 110 9.07 -11.48 -10.53
CA MET A 110 8.27 -10.75 -11.50
C MET A 110 9.11 -9.68 -12.20
N ALA A 111 9.04 -9.62 -13.54
CA ALA A 111 9.77 -8.63 -14.33
C ALA A 111 9.26 -7.19 -14.05
N PRO A 112 10.13 -6.16 -14.01
CA PRO A 112 9.75 -4.79 -13.69
C PRO A 112 8.55 -4.24 -14.48
N PRO A 113 8.38 -4.50 -15.80
CA PRO A 113 7.19 -4.09 -16.54
C PRO A 113 5.89 -4.73 -16.03
N ASP A 114 5.95 -5.98 -15.58
CA ASP A 114 4.81 -6.70 -15.04
C ASP A 114 4.47 -6.21 -13.64
N VAL A 115 5.49 -5.93 -12.82
CA VAL A 115 5.32 -5.25 -11.52
C VAL A 115 4.63 -3.90 -11.72
N ALA A 116 5.08 -3.09 -12.67
CA ALA A 116 4.50 -1.79 -12.97
C ALA A 116 3.01 -1.91 -13.33
N ARG A 117 2.66 -2.86 -14.20
CA ARG A 117 1.28 -3.12 -14.60
C ARG A 117 0.42 -3.62 -13.43
N THR A 118 0.93 -4.57 -12.65
CA THR A 118 0.22 -5.16 -11.51
C THR A 118 -0.03 -4.15 -10.39
N THR A 119 0.95 -3.29 -10.13
CA THR A 119 0.88 -2.30 -9.04
C THR A 119 0.32 -0.94 -9.49
N GLN A 120 -0.02 -0.80 -10.79
CA GLN A 120 -0.49 0.46 -11.39
C GLN A 120 0.48 1.64 -11.20
N HIS A 121 1.79 1.35 -11.23
CA HIS A 121 2.85 2.35 -11.19
C HIS A 121 3.49 2.53 -12.56
N SER A 122 4.14 3.69 -12.77
CA SER A 122 4.98 3.86 -13.96
C SER A 122 6.22 2.95 -13.86
N LEU A 123 6.68 2.44 -14.99
CA LEU A 123 7.90 1.62 -15.05
C LEU A 123 9.11 2.38 -14.44
N GLU A 124 9.18 3.68 -14.68
CA GLU A 124 10.24 4.54 -14.12
C GLU A 124 10.21 4.56 -12.59
N ALA A 125 9.02 4.63 -11.99
CA ALA A 125 8.88 4.58 -10.53
C ALA A 125 9.30 3.21 -9.97
N VAL A 126 8.88 2.12 -10.60
CA VAL A 126 9.27 0.75 -10.23
C VAL A 126 10.79 0.57 -10.33
N ASP A 127 11.39 0.99 -11.45
CA ASP A 127 12.84 0.90 -11.66
C ASP A 127 13.63 1.70 -10.61
N ARG A 128 13.13 2.87 -10.22
CA ARG A 128 13.74 3.68 -9.16
C ARG A 128 13.74 2.96 -7.83
N TYR A 129 12.61 2.34 -7.44
CA TYR A 129 12.54 1.57 -6.18
C TYR A 129 13.44 0.35 -6.20
N ILE A 130 13.45 -0.41 -7.29
CA ILE A 130 14.32 -1.57 -7.45
C ILE A 130 15.79 -1.16 -7.37
N LYS A 131 16.20 -0.09 -8.07
CA LYS A 131 17.58 0.41 -8.04
C LYS A 131 18.02 0.82 -6.63
N ASP A 132 17.17 1.53 -5.90
CA ASP A 132 17.48 1.96 -4.53
C ASP A 132 17.57 0.72 -3.60
N TYR A 133 16.68 -0.25 -3.74
CA TYR A 133 16.68 -1.49 -2.99
C TYR A 133 17.92 -2.35 -3.27
N GLU A 134 18.30 -2.53 -4.54
CA GLU A 134 19.51 -3.26 -4.90
C GLU A 134 20.78 -2.60 -4.34
N ARG A 135 20.83 -1.26 -4.32
CA ARG A 135 21.91 -0.52 -3.65
C ARG A 135 21.97 -0.82 -2.17
N VAL A 136 20.81 -0.84 -1.50
CA VAL A 136 20.73 -1.17 -0.06
C VAL A 136 21.26 -2.58 0.18
N LYS A 137 20.87 -3.61 -0.60
CA LYS A 137 21.39 -4.97 -0.49
C LYS A 137 22.92 -5.03 -0.64
N VAL A 138 23.47 -4.30 -1.61
CA VAL A 138 24.94 -4.22 -1.81
C VAL A 138 25.63 -3.58 -0.61
N LEU A 139 25.06 -2.53 -0.02
CA LEU A 139 25.67 -1.85 1.11
C LEU A 139 25.55 -2.65 2.42
N LEU A 140 24.43 -3.38 2.60
CA LEU A 140 24.28 -4.34 3.70
C LEU A 140 25.35 -5.45 3.61
N ARG A 141 25.60 -6.03 2.42
CA ARG A 141 26.70 -7.01 2.22
C ARG A 141 28.08 -6.48 2.59
N LYS A 142 28.27 -5.17 2.56
CA LYS A 142 29.52 -4.52 2.96
C LYS A 142 29.57 -4.17 4.45
N GLY A 143 28.54 -4.55 5.21
CA GLY A 143 28.44 -4.30 6.66
C GLY A 143 28.15 -2.84 7.03
N LEU A 144 27.56 -2.02 6.13
CA LEU A 144 27.22 -0.66 6.46
C LEU A 144 25.97 -0.63 7.33
N THR A 145 25.96 0.28 8.30
CA THR A 145 24.82 0.56 9.19
C THR A 145 23.69 1.30 8.45
N THR A 146 22.47 1.25 8.98
CA THR A 146 21.32 1.98 8.44
C THR A 146 21.57 3.48 8.23
N PRO A 147 22.17 4.24 9.16
CA PRO A 147 22.51 5.65 8.95
C PRO A 147 23.50 5.88 7.79
N GLU A 148 24.54 5.02 7.69
CA GLU A 148 25.53 5.11 6.62
C GLU A 148 24.91 4.84 5.25
N ILE A 149 24.04 3.83 5.17
CA ILE A 149 23.29 3.51 3.95
C ILE A 149 22.35 4.68 3.58
N SER A 150 21.62 5.22 4.56
CA SER A 150 20.73 6.38 4.38
C SER A 150 21.49 7.56 3.76
N HIS A 151 22.66 7.87 4.29
CA HIS A 151 23.53 8.92 3.77
C HIS A 151 24.02 8.59 2.34
N ALA A 152 24.48 7.36 2.12
CA ALA A 152 25.06 6.93 0.83
C ALA A 152 24.06 6.95 -0.34
N ILE A 153 22.79 6.61 -0.09
CA ILE A 153 21.77 6.57 -1.16
C ILE A 153 20.88 7.83 -1.20
N GLY A 154 21.03 8.75 -0.25
CA GLY A 154 20.23 9.97 -0.14
C GLY A 154 18.74 9.69 0.15
N ARG A 155 18.43 8.63 0.90
CA ARG A 155 17.08 8.28 1.36
C ARG A 155 16.99 8.34 2.88
N GLY A 156 15.81 8.65 3.40
CA GLY A 156 15.61 8.66 4.86
C GLY A 156 15.80 7.26 5.47
N GLU A 157 16.32 7.19 6.70
CA GLU A 157 16.58 5.94 7.43
C GLU A 157 15.37 5.01 7.48
N ARG A 158 14.17 5.56 7.64
CA ARG A 158 12.92 4.79 7.63
C ARG A 158 12.73 3.98 6.32
N THR A 159 13.11 4.56 5.17
CA THR A 159 13.07 3.86 3.87
C THR A 159 14.14 2.77 3.81
N VAL A 160 15.31 3.03 4.37
CA VAL A 160 16.39 2.02 4.45
C VAL A 160 15.99 0.85 5.35
N ILE A 161 15.36 1.13 6.50
CA ILE A 161 14.83 0.10 7.41
C ILE A 161 13.81 -0.78 6.68
N GLU A 162 12.86 -0.17 5.98
CA GLU A 162 11.86 -0.92 5.18
C GLU A 162 12.53 -1.83 4.13
N TYR A 163 13.54 -1.32 3.42
CA TYR A 163 14.26 -2.11 2.43
C TYR A 163 15.07 -3.24 3.06
N ARG A 164 15.70 -2.99 4.22
CA ARG A 164 16.40 -3.99 5.00
C ARG A 164 15.45 -5.10 5.47
N ASP A 165 14.28 -4.74 5.97
CA ASP A 165 13.30 -5.70 6.46
C ASP A 165 12.79 -6.61 5.32
N ILE A 166 12.57 -6.04 4.11
CA ILE A 166 12.23 -6.83 2.93
C ILE A 166 13.42 -7.72 2.52
N ALA A 167 14.64 -7.19 2.53
CA ALA A 167 15.84 -7.98 2.24
C ALA A 167 16.01 -9.16 3.21
N ALA A 168 15.71 -8.97 4.49
CA ALA A 168 15.74 -10.03 5.49
C ALA A 168 14.76 -11.19 5.19
N ASP A 169 13.57 -10.88 4.65
CA ASP A 169 12.59 -11.90 4.27
C ASP A 169 13.06 -12.80 3.12
N PHE A 170 13.86 -12.27 2.17
CA PHE A 170 14.30 -12.99 0.97
C PHE A 170 15.78 -13.35 0.98
N HIS A 171 16.60 -12.65 1.73
CA HIS A 171 18.06 -12.78 1.83
C HIS A 171 18.50 -12.65 3.29
N PRO A 172 18.15 -13.60 4.17
CA PRO A 172 18.45 -13.51 5.61
C PRO A 172 19.94 -13.38 5.91
N ASP A 173 20.80 -13.93 5.04
CA ASP A 173 22.26 -13.83 5.09
C ASP A 173 22.80 -12.38 5.04
N LEU A 174 22.00 -11.43 4.57
CA LEU A 174 22.40 -10.01 4.48
C LEU A 174 22.21 -9.24 5.78
N VAL A 175 21.46 -9.77 6.73
CA VAL A 175 21.03 -9.04 7.94
C VAL A 175 21.63 -9.65 9.21
N ASP A 176 22.10 -10.91 9.15
CA ASP A 176 22.73 -11.62 10.29
C ASP A 176 24.15 -11.12 10.64
N THR A 177 24.60 -10.00 10.10
CA THR A 177 25.97 -9.47 10.31
C THR A 177 26.06 -8.49 11.51
N ASP A 178 25.02 -8.32 12.28
CA ASP A 178 25.05 -7.58 13.56
C ASP A 178 25.39 -8.55 14.72
N GLY A 179 26.65 -8.95 14.79
CA GLY A 179 27.27 -9.66 15.90
C GLY A 179 28.30 -8.79 16.62
#